data_9706cae5cab4bb2162002515d46a4c82
#
_entry.id   9706cae5cab4bb2162002515d46a4c82
#
_cell.length_a   1.000
_cell.length_b   1.000
_cell.length_c   1.000
_cell.angle_alpha   90.00
_cell.angle_beta   90.00
_cell.angle_gamma   90.00
#
_symmetry.space_group_name_H-M   'P 1'
#
loop_
_entity.id
_entity.type
_entity.pdbx_description
1 polymer ?
#
loop_
_entity_poly.entity_id
_entity_poly.type
_entity_poly.pdbx_seq_one_letter_code
_entity_poly.pdbx_strand_id
1 'polypeptide(L)'
;SVDVLDEAIAFRWERENNKGSLVAIRKPQLISFNHLCNIDSQLTKVKLNTEAFAKGLLANNVLMTGSRGTGKSSIVKACLNEYHHLGLRVIELEKKYLEDLPKIINLLQDRTERFIIFCDDLAFEAGDSSYATLKTVLDGSLASSSDNTLIYATSNRKHMVAEYNKDNT
;
A
#
# COMPACT_ATOMS: atom_id res chain seq x y z
N SER A 1 -20.21 18.69 -5.70
CA SER A 1 -20.07 17.26 -5.44
C SER A 1 -18.96 17.00 -4.41
N VAL A 2 -19.25 16.18 -3.46
CA VAL A 2 -18.27 15.82 -2.42
C VAL A 2 -17.30 14.79 -3.00
N ASP A 3 -16.01 15.08 -2.90
CA ASP A 3 -14.98 14.13 -3.32
C ASP A 3 -15.01 12.91 -2.38
N VAL A 4 -14.99 11.70 -2.92
CA VAL A 4 -14.98 10.48 -2.14
C VAL A 4 -13.82 10.46 -1.14
N LEU A 5 -12.70 11.09 -1.48
CA LEU A 5 -11.51 11.15 -0.61
C LEU A 5 -11.76 11.95 0.68
N ASP A 6 -12.80 12.76 0.74
CA ASP A 6 -13.16 13.50 1.94
C ASP A 6 -14.12 12.71 2.86
N GLU A 7 -14.57 11.52 2.44
CA GLU A 7 -15.60 10.77 3.14
C GLU A 7 -15.09 9.74 4.12
N ALA A 8 -13.82 9.36 4.04
CA ALA A 8 -13.29 8.24 4.83
C ALA A 8 -11.78 8.35 4.98
N ILE A 9 -11.19 7.44 5.77
CA ILE A 9 -9.75 7.31 5.93
C ILE A 9 -9.20 6.08 5.20
N ALA A 10 -10.08 5.20 4.73
CA ALA A 10 -9.72 4.01 3.99
C ALA A 10 -10.62 3.85 2.76
N PHE A 11 -10.03 3.33 1.70
CA PHE A 11 -10.70 3.19 0.41
C PHE A 11 -10.31 1.87 -0.23
N ARG A 12 -11.15 1.44 -1.20
CA ARG A 12 -10.85 0.29 -2.05
C ARG A 12 -10.96 0.71 -3.50
N TRP A 13 -10.01 0.26 -4.31
CA TRP A 13 -10.12 0.44 -5.75
C TRP A 13 -10.98 -0.67 -6.33
N GLU A 14 -12.01 -0.30 -7.06
CA GLU A 14 -12.94 -1.23 -7.69
C GLU A 14 -13.14 -0.88 -9.16
N ARG A 15 -13.48 -1.89 -9.96
CA ARG A 15 -13.83 -1.70 -11.36
C ARG A 15 -15.26 -2.14 -11.59
N GLU A 16 -15.99 -1.29 -12.34
CA GLU A 16 -17.33 -1.58 -12.79
C GLU A 16 -17.43 -1.09 -14.24
N ASN A 17 -17.86 -1.99 -15.15
CA ASN A 17 -17.97 -1.68 -16.59
C ASN A 17 -16.64 -1.13 -17.16
N ASN A 18 -15.54 -1.76 -16.83
CA ASN A 18 -14.18 -1.37 -17.24
C ASN A 18 -13.74 0.02 -16.76
N LYS A 19 -14.46 0.60 -15.80
CA LYS A 19 -14.10 1.88 -15.23
C LYS A 19 -13.71 1.69 -13.76
N GLY A 20 -12.49 2.14 -13.43
CA GLY A 20 -12.00 2.09 -12.06
C GLY A 20 -12.44 3.29 -11.25
N SER A 21 -12.67 3.06 -9.96
CA SER A 21 -13.02 4.15 -9.03
C SER A 21 -12.63 3.79 -7.61
N LEU A 22 -12.46 4.83 -6.79
CA LEU A 22 -12.25 4.68 -5.35
C LEU A 22 -13.59 4.58 -4.65
N VAL A 23 -13.73 3.59 -3.78
CA VAL A 23 -14.92 3.36 -2.95
C VAL A 23 -14.52 3.52 -1.50
N ALA A 24 -15.24 4.35 -0.76
CA ALA A 24 -14.96 4.57 0.66
C ALA A 24 -15.26 3.33 1.50
N ILE A 25 -14.34 2.96 2.37
CA ILE A 25 -14.57 1.96 3.41
C ILE A 25 -15.00 2.73 4.65
N ARG A 26 -16.31 2.74 4.91
CA ARG A 26 -16.88 3.63 5.93
C ARG A 26 -16.63 3.18 7.36
N LYS A 27 -16.38 1.88 7.57
CA LYS A 27 -16.09 1.32 8.89
C LYS A 27 -14.86 0.43 8.80
N PRO A 28 -13.65 1.02 8.62
CA PRO A 28 -12.45 0.21 8.53
C PRO A 28 -12.19 -0.49 9.85
N GLN A 29 -11.62 -1.69 9.77
CA GLN A 29 -11.12 -2.37 10.96
C GLN A 29 -9.83 -1.67 11.40
N LEU A 30 -9.88 -1.04 12.56
CA LEU A 30 -8.71 -0.40 13.15
C LEU A 30 -8.20 -1.25 14.30
N ILE A 31 -6.89 -1.36 14.40
CA ILE A 31 -6.22 -2.18 15.40
C ILE A 31 -5.24 -1.28 16.14
N SER A 32 -5.24 -1.39 17.48
CA SER A 32 -4.20 -0.70 18.28
C SER A 32 -2.89 -1.47 18.18
N PHE A 33 -1.75 -0.78 18.14
CA PHE A 33 -0.45 -1.44 18.22
C PHE A 33 -0.34 -2.31 19.49
N ASN A 34 -1.00 -1.93 20.55
CA ASN A 34 -1.00 -2.70 21.81
C ASN A 34 -1.66 -4.08 21.65
N HIS A 35 -2.48 -4.27 20.63
CA HIS A 35 -3.15 -5.54 20.35
C HIS A 35 -2.37 -6.43 19.39
N LEU A 36 -1.23 -5.96 18.87
CA LEU A 36 -0.39 -6.76 18.01
C LEU A 36 0.53 -7.62 18.85
N CYS A 37 0.48 -8.93 18.62
CA CYS A 37 1.39 -9.87 19.26
C CYS A 37 2.64 -10.04 18.39
N ASN A 38 3.81 -10.14 19.03
CA ASN A 38 5.05 -10.53 18.34
C ASN A 38 5.42 -9.62 17.16
N ILE A 39 5.51 -8.30 17.42
CA ILE A 39 6.04 -7.38 16.42
C ILE A 39 7.53 -7.65 16.27
N ASP A 40 7.91 -8.26 15.13
CA ASP A 40 9.30 -8.54 14.81
C ASP A 40 10.03 -7.31 14.26
N SER A 41 11.29 -7.48 13.86
CA SER A 41 12.08 -6.39 13.32
C SER A 41 11.53 -5.85 12.01
N GLN A 42 10.94 -6.72 11.16
CA GLN A 42 10.33 -6.29 9.91
C GLN A 42 9.13 -5.36 10.18
N LEU A 43 8.24 -5.76 11.06
CA LEU A 43 7.05 -4.97 11.38
C LEU A 43 7.41 -3.67 12.08
N THR A 44 8.43 -3.67 12.94
CA THR A 44 8.94 -2.46 13.57
C THR A 44 9.44 -1.45 12.54
N LYS A 45 10.18 -1.92 11.53
CA LYS A 45 10.64 -1.06 10.43
C LYS A 45 9.48 -0.48 9.63
N VAL A 46 8.44 -1.27 9.39
CA VAL A 46 7.23 -0.80 8.69
C VAL A 46 6.55 0.30 9.50
N LYS A 47 6.42 0.12 10.81
CA LYS A 47 5.83 1.13 11.68
C LYS A 47 6.60 2.44 11.62
N LEU A 48 7.93 2.38 11.74
CA LEU A 48 8.78 3.57 11.71
C LEU A 48 8.74 4.26 10.34
N ASN A 49 8.75 3.48 9.27
CA ASN A 49 8.63 4.01 7.91
C ASN A 49 7.29 4.73 7.70
N THR A 50 6.22 4.16 8.21
CA THR A 50 4.88 4.74 8.10
C THR A 50 4.75 6.01 8.93
N GLU A 51 5.30 6.02 10.14
CA GLU A 51 5.32 7.22 10.97
C GLU A 51 6.06 8.36 10.27
N ALA A 52 7.22 8.09 9.70
CA ALA A 52 7.99 9.08 8.94
C ALA A 52 7.17 9.61 7.76
N PHE A 53 6.54 8.72 7.01
CA PHE A 53 5.71 9.09 5.88
C PHE A 53 4.53 9.99 6.31
N ALA A 54 3.82 9.60 7.36
CA ALA A 54 2.69 10.38 7.87
C ALA A 54 3.09 11.77 8.32
N LYS A 55 4.32 11.92 8.80
CA LYS A 55 4.88 13.20 9.23
C LYS A 55 5.50 14.02 8.10
N GLY A 56 5.41 13.54 6.87
CA GLY A 56 5.96 14.25 5.70
C GLY A 56 7.45 14.09 5.52
N LEU A 57 8.08 13.13 6.21
CA LEU A 57 9.50 12.84 6.07
C LEU A 57 9.72 11.78 4.97
N LEU A 58 10.98 11.60 4.58
CA LEU A 58 11.34 10.58 3.59
C LEU A 58 10.97 9.19 4.08
N ALA A 59 10.35 8.43 3.20
CA ALA A 59 9.94 7.06 3.46
C ALA A 59 9.99 6.26 2.16
N ASN A 60 9.95 4.94 2.28
CA ASN A 60 10.13 4.03 1.15
C ASN A 60 8.91 3.15 0.94
N ASN A 61 8.73 2.69 -0.30
CA ASN A 61 7.83 1.58 -0.57
C ASN A 61 8.29 0.35 0.21
N VAL A 62 7.35 -0.53 0.53
CA VAL A 62 7.62 -1.70 1.39
C VAL A 62 7.10 -2.97 0.75
N LEU A 63 7.93 -4.01 0.77
CA LEU A 63 7.50 -5.37 0.48
C LEU A 63 7.71 -6.22 1.73
N MET A 64 6.60 -6.64 2.35
CA MET A 64 6.61 -7.49 3.52
C MET A 64 6.50 -8.95 3.11
N THR A 65 7.39 -9.78 3.64
CA THR A 65 7.43 -11.21 3.32
C THR A 65 7.31 -12.05 4.58
N GLY A 66 6.95 -13.30 4.40
CA GLY A 66 6.80 -14.26 5.49
C GLY A 66 5.48 -14.99 5.42
N SER A 67 5.32 -15.95 6.33
CA SER A 67 4.14 -16.80 6.39
C SER A 67 2.88 -15.99 6.69
N ARG A 68 1.73 -16.54 6.29
CA ARG A 68 0.44 -15.97 6.69
C ARG A 68 0.31 -15.98 8.21
N GLY A 69 -0.45 -15.05 8.74
CA GLY A 69 -0.71 -14.97 10.17
C GLY A 69 0.41 -14.35 10.99
N THR A 70 1.39 -13.72 10.36
CA THR A 70 2.52 -13.09 11.07
C THR A 70 2.30 -11.59 11.34
N GLY A 71 1.09 -11.07 11.08
CA GLY A 71 0.74 -9.68 11.38
C GLY A 71 0.99 -8.68 10.27
N LYS A 72 1.33 -9.12 9.06
CA LYS A 72 1.64 -8.20 7.96
C LYS A 72 0.48 -7.27 7.60
N SER A 73 -0.73 -7.80 7.46
CA SER A 73 -1.91 -6.98 7.18
C SER A 73 -2.33 -6.17 8.39
N SER A 74 -2.17 -6.74 9.58
CA SER A 74 -2.55 -6.06 10.83
C SER A 74 -1.70 -4.84 11.11
N ILE A 75 -0.42 -4.82 10.72
CA ILE A 75 0.44 -3.66 10.94
C ILE A 75 -0.05 -2.44 10.13
N VAL A 76 -0.60 -2.66 8.94
CA VAL A 76 -1.16 -1.57 8.13
C VAL A 76 -2.40 -0.98 8.80
N LYS A 77 -3.26 -1.83 9.35
CA LYS A 77 -4.45 -1.39 10.09
C LYS A 77 -4.06 -0.60 11.35
N ALA A 78 -3.04 -1.06 12.06
CA ALA A 78 -2.55 -0.37 13.25
C ALA A 78 -1.93 0.98 12.90
N CYS A 79 -1.17 1.05 11.80
CA CYS A 79 -0.62 2.31 11.32
C CYS A 79 -1.72 3.31 10.96
N LEU A 80 -2.76 2.86 10.28
CA LEU A 80 -3.88 3.73 9.93
C LEU A 80 -4.57 4.26 11.20
N ASN A 81 -4.79 3.39 12.18
CA ASN A 81 -5.37 3.79 13.46
C ASN A 81 -4.53 4.86 14.16
N GLU A 82 -3.22 4.68 14.19
CA GLU A 82 -2.33 5.59 14.91
C GLU A 82 -2.12 6.92 14.18
N TYR A 83 -2.03 6.90 12.84
CA TYR A 83 -1.55 8.06 12.09
C TYR A 83 -2.58 8.73 11.19
N HIS A 84 -3.84 8.26 11.14
CA HIS A 84 -4.83 8.89 10.26
C HIS A 84 -5.08 10.36 10.63
N HIS A 85 -4.93 10.71 11.89
CA HIS A 85 -5.11 12.11 12.33
C HIS A 85 -4.02 13.04 11.79
N LEU A 86 -2.90 12.48 11.32
CA LEU A 86 -1.86 13.24 10.63
C LEU A 86 -2.09 13.32 9.13
N GLY A 87 -3.18 12.77 8.64
CA GLY A 87 -3.51 12.75 7.22
C GLY A 87 -3.18 11.45 6.51
N LEU A 88 -2.81 10.39 7.24
CA LEU A 88 -2.57 9.09 6.63
C LEU A 88 -3.88 8.46 6.16
N ARG A 89 -3.85 7.90 4.94
CA ARG A 89 -4.98 7.19 4.32
C ARG A 89 -4.49 5.90 3.70
N VAL A 90 -5.35 4.90 3.61
CA VAL A 90 -5.01 3.61 2.99
C VAL A 90 -5.98 3.32 1.87
N ILE A 91 -5.44 2.85 0.75
CA ILE A 91 -6.21 2.39 -0.40
C ILE A 91 -5.89 0.92 -0.62
N GLU A 92 -6.90 0.06 -0.51
CA GLU A 92 -6.75 -1.36 -0.81
C GLU A 92 -6.79 -1.57 -2.33
N LEU A 93 -5.81 -2.26 -2.87
CA LEU A 93 -5.70 -2.58 -4.29
C LEU A 93 -5.49 -4.08 -4.46
N GLU A 94 -6.46 -4.74 -5.09
CA GLU A 94 -6.34 -6.16 -5.39
C GLU A 94 -5.35 -6.40 -6.53
N LYS A 95 -4.66 -7.54 -6.50
CA LYS A 95 -3.69 -7.94 -7.52
C LYS A 95 -4.25 -7.82 -8.95
N LYS A 96 -5.50 -8.23 -9.15
CA LYS A 96 -6.13 -8.20 -10.49
C LYS A 96 -6.23 -6.79 -11.09
N TYR A 97 -6.09 -5.75 -10.26
CA TYR A 97 -6.17 -4.36 -10.71
C TYR A 97 -4.84 -3.63 -10.64
N LEU A 98 -3.74 -4.33 -10.44
CA LEU A 98 -2.41 -3.70 -10.33
C LEU A 98 -2.03 -2.85 -11.54
N GLU A 99 -2.55 -3.15 -12.72
CA GLU A 99 -2.29 -2.36 -13.92
C GLU A 99 -2.86 -0.94 -13.82
N ASP A 100 -3.78 -0.69 -12.89
CA ASP A 100 -4.35 0.62 -12.66
C ASP A 100 -3.50 1.48 -11.70
N LEU A 101 -2.42 0.95 -11.17
CA LEU A 101 -1.61 1.62 -10.17
C LEU A 101 -1.16 3.03 -10.60
N PRO A 102 -0.62 3.24 -11.81
CA PRO A 102 -0.27 4.59 -12.25
C PRO A 102 -1.44 5.54 -12.28
N LYS A 103 -2.61 5.05 -12.67
CA LYS A 103 -3.84 5.85 -12.72
C LYS A 103 -4.27 6.29 -11.33
N ILE A 104 -4.19 5.37 -10.36
CA ILE A 104 -4.52 5.67 -8.97
C ILE A 104 -3.57 6.73 -8.43
N ILE A 105 -2.28 6.57 -8.65
CA ILE A 105 -1.27 7.54 -8.20
C ILE A 105 -1.57 8.93 -8.76
N ASN A 106 -1.93 9.03 -10.04
CA ASN A 106 -2.28 10.31 -10.66
C ASN A 106 -3.51 10.95 -10.02
N LEU A 107 -4.50 10.16 -9.61
CA LEU A 107 -5.69 10.69 -8.96
C LEU A 107 -5.38 11.33 -7.60
N LEU A 108 -4.32 10.91 -6.94
CA LEU A 108 -3.99 11.31 -5.58
C LEU A 108 -2.96 12.43 -5.50
N GLN A 109 -2.25 12.71 -6.59
CA GLN A 109 -1.03 13.53 -6.54
C GLN A 109 -1.23 14.96 -6.05
N ASP A 110 -2.41 15.53 -6.25
CA ASP A 110 -2.71 16.92 -5.85
C ASP A 110 -3.35 17.02 -4.46
N ARG A 111 -3.54 15.89 -3.77
CA ARG A 111 -4.11 15.86 -2.43
C ARG A 111 -3.04 16.12 -1.39
N THR A 112 -3.44 16.68 -0.26
CA THR A 112 -2.53 16.95 0.86
C THR A 112 -2.34 15.76 1.80
N GLU A 113 -3.26 14.79 1.76
CA GLU A 113 -3.15 13.58 2.56
C GLU A 113 -1.98 12.71 2.09
N ARG A 114 -1.60 11.75 2.92
CA ARG A 114 -0.54 10.79 2.65
C ARG A 114 -1.18 9.42 2.45
N PHE A 115 -0.99 8.82 1.28
CA PHE A 115 -1.69 7.60 0.90
C PHE A 115 -0.75 6.40 0.86
N ILE A 116 -1.14 5.31 1.53
CA ILE A 116 -0.53 4.01 1.34
C ILE A 116 -1.45 3.19 0.45
N ILE A 117 -0.94 2.77 -0.71
CA ILE A 117 -1.64 1.82 -1.56
C ILE A 117 -1.20 0.43 -1.12
N PHE A 118 -2.14 -0.32 -0.57
CA PHE A 118 -1.87 -1.61 0.06
C PHE A 118 -2.29 -2.76 -0.85
N CYS A 119 -1.31 -3.57 -1.26
CA CYS A 119 -1.50 -4.74 -2.12
C CYS A 119 -1.22 -5.99 -1.29
N ASP A 120 -2.26 -6.61 -0.75
CA ASP A 120 -2.13 -7.74 0.15
C ASP A 120 -2.04 -9.07 -0.61
N ASP A 121 -1.21 -9.98 -0.10
CA ASP A 121 -1.12 -11.36 -0.54
C ASP A 121 -0.77 -11.51 -2.02
N LEU A 122 0.30 -10.86 -2.46
CA LEU A 122 0.77 -10.97 -3.83
C LEU A 122 1.53 -12.26 -4.05
N ALA A 123 1.18 -12.95 -5.15
CA ALA A 123 1.91 -14.09 -5.68
C ALA A 123 1.80 -14.01 -7.20
N PHE A 124 2.95 -14.02 -7.88
CA PHE A 124 2.98 -13.84 -9.33
C PHE A 124 3.47 -15.10 -10.02
N GLU A 125 2.81 -15.40 -11.14
CA GLU A 125 3.27 -16.42 -12.08
C GLU A 125 4.34 -15.81 -13.00
N ALA A 126 5.18 -16.65 -13.58
CA ALA A 126 6.17 -16.21 -14.56
C ALA A 126 5.46 -15.54 -15.76
N GLY A 127 5.93 -14.37 -16.15
CA GLY A 127 5.33 -13.62 -17.25
C GLY A 127 4.07 -12.82 -16.90
N ASP A 128 3.73 -12.72 -15.63
CA ASP A 128 2.56 -11.96 -15.19
C ASP A 128 2.79 -10.46 -15.41
N SER A 129 1.91 -9.83 -16.19
CA SER A 129 2.00 -8.39 -16.50
C SER A 129 1.81 -7.51 -15.25
N SER A 130 1.06 -8.00 -14.27
CA SER A 130 0.84 -7.25 -13.02
C SER A 130 2.16 -7.07 -12.24
N TYR A 131 3.02 -8.10 -12.26
CA TYR A 131 4.34 -8.00 -11.62
C TYR A 131 5.20 -6.94 -12.32
N ALA A 132 5.19 -6.92 -13.65
CA ALA A 132 5.95 -5.93 -14.42
C ALA A 132 5.50 -4.50 -14.09
N THR A 133 4.19 -4.27 -13.99
CA THR A 133 3.65 -2.96 -13.63
C THR A 133 4.09 -2.55 -12.22
N LEU A 134 3.97 -3.44 -11.25
CA LEU A 134 4.39 -3.17 -9.88
C LEU A 134 5.88 -2.84 -9.80
N LYS A 135 6.70 -3.62 -10.46
CA LYS A 135 8.14 -3.40 -10.52
C LYS A 135 8.47 -2.03 -11.11
N THR A 136 7.84 -1.67 -12.21
CA THR A 136 8.06 -0.38 -12.87
C THR A 136 7.74 0.80 -11.94
N VAL A 137 6.64 0.71 -11.20
CA VAL A 137 6.25 1.74 -10.24
C VAL A 137 7.23 1.80 -9.07
N LEU A 138 7.62 0.64 -8.53
CA LEU A 138 8.57 0.57 -7.41
C LEU A 138 9.95 1.13 -7.79
N ASP A 139 10.37 0.94 -9.02
CA ASP A 139 11.65 1.45 -9.52
C ASP A 139 11.60 2.95 -9.85
N GLY A 140 10.43 3.57 -9.76
CA GLY A 140 10.27 4.99 -10.06
C GLY A 140 10.43 5.35 -11.52
N SER A 141 10.35 4.37 -12.43
CA SER A 141 10.51 4.61 -13.87
C SER A 141 9.27 5.18 -14.54
N LEU A 142 8.12 5.19 -13.88
CA LEU A 142 6.94 5.90 -14.36
C LEU A 142 6.96 7.33 -13.87
N ALA A 143 6.57 8.25 -14.73
CA ALA A 143 6.56 9.67 -14.45
C ALA A 143 5.59 10.09 -13.33
N SER A 144 4.77 9.17 -12.87
CA SER A 144 3.73 9.42 -11.86
C SER A 144 4.19 9.14 -10.44
N SER A 145 5.49 9.10 -10.16
CA SER A 145 5.96 9.01 -8.77
C SER A 145 5.48 10.25 -8.01
N SER A 146 4.92 10.04 -6.84
CA SER A 146 4.31 11.11 -6.05
C SER A 146 4.87 11.10 -4.63
N ASP A 147 5.14 12.29 -4.10
CA ASP A 147 5.64 12.44 -2.74
C ASP A 147 4.61 12.05 -1.68
N ASN A 148 3.33 11.99 -2.04
CA ASN A 148 2.25 11.70 -1.10
C ASN A 148 1.72 10.27 -1.20
N THR A 149 2.40 9.38 -1.93
CA THR A 149 1.95 8.00 -2.14
C THR A 149 3.08 7.02 -1.94
N LEU A 150 2.84 5.98 -1.14
CA LEU A 150 3.72 4.83 -1.00
C LEU A 150 2.95 3.56 -1.33
N ILE A 151 3.68 2.54 -1.78
CA ILE A 151 3.11 1.22 -2.06
C ILE A 151 3.62 0.25 -1.00
N TYR A 152 2.68 -0.39 -0.31
CA TYR A 152 2.97 -1.49 0.62
C TYR A 152 2.39 -2.75 0.03
N ALA A 153 3.22 -3.77 -0.10
CA ALA A 153 2.82 -5.07 -0.63
C ALA A 153 3.20 -6.16 0.36
N THR A 154 2.40 -7.21 0.41
CA THR A 154 2.72 -8.40 1.19
C THR A 154 2.81 -9.62 0.29
N SER A 155 3.68 -10.55 0.63
CA SER A 155 3.80 -11.82 -0.04
C SER A 155 4.21 -12.90 0.96
N ASN A 156 3.63 -14.08 0.81
CA ASN A 156 4.05 -15.25 1.58
C ASN A 156 5.07 -16.10 0.82
N ARG A 157 5.56 -15.64 -0.34
CA ARG A 157 6.51 -16.36 -1.19
C ARG A 157 7.87 -15.68 -1.20
N LYS A 158 8.90 -16.42 -0.75
CA LYS A 158 10.26 -15.90 -0.69
C LYS A 158 10.86 -15.61 -2.07
N HIS A 159 10.49 -16.39 -3.11
CA HIS A 159 11.05 -16.21 -4.45
C HIS A 159 10.69 -14.86 -5.08
N MET A 160 9.55 -14.29 -4.73
CA MET A 160 9.16 -12.96 -5.20
C MET A 160 10.16 -11.89 -4.74
N VAL A 161 10.61 -11.99 -3.48
CA VAL A 161 11.63 -11.08 -2.93
C VAL A 161 12.95 -11.22 -3.68
N ALA A 162 13.39 -12.47 -3.90
CA ALA A 162 14.64 -12.74 -4.60
C ALA A 162 14.61 -12.18 -6.03
N GLU A 163 13.49 -12.34 -6.74
CA GLU A 163 13.34 -11.80 -8.09
C GLU A 163 13.34 -10.27 -8.09
N TYR A 164 12.66 -9.65 -7.15
CA TYR A 164 12.66 -8.19 -7.03
C TYR A 164 14.06 -7.66 -6.74
N ASN A 165 14.76 -8.24 -5.78
CA ASN A 165 16.12 -7.80 -5.43
C ASN A 165 17.10 -8.02 -6.58
N LYS A 166 16.99 -9.13 -7.30
CA LYS A 166 17.80 -9.42 -8.48
C LYS A 166 17.61 -8.37 -9.56
N ASP A 167 16.37 -7.96 -9.80
CA ASP A 167 16.04 -6.98 -10.82
C ASP A 167 16.49 -5.56 -10.46
N ASN A 168 16.73 -5.28 -9.19
CA ASN A 168 17.17 -3.97 -8.70
C ASN A 168 18.69 -3.88 -8.49
N THR A 169 19.39 -4.99 -8.64
CA THR A 169 20.85 -5.03 -8.58
C THR A 169 21.45 -5.11 -9.98
#